data_8ce4403c373837759e66ab3838ae2b73
#
_entry.id   8ce4403c373837759e66ab3838ae2b73
#
_cell.length_a   1.000
_cell.length_b   1.000
_cell.length_c   1.000
_cell.angle_alpha   90.00
_cell.angle_beta   90.00
_cell.angle_gamma   90.00
#
_symmetry.space_group_name_H-M   'P 1'
#
loop_
_entity.id
_entity.type
_entity.pdbx_description
1 polymer ?
#
loop_
_entity_poly.entity_id
_entity_poly.type
_entity_poly.pdbx_seq_one_letter_code
_entity_poly.pdbx_strand_id
1 'polypeptide(L)'
;MKKWCRTFLLSCLLCLSLCTLAQATDGETLRVGLKYGSDAMSAANLQNYSAFGGYALGYFGADGSFEELGALPQLYEKITVTTDTTYHVQLSGTFYDYGDASRTAAQYSGGFAAYEDGAFYARAGSYTSLSAARSAAAQYGGTAVGGSSTGVTVIVTGTDTILFEFDCGGSE
;
A
#
# COMPACT_ATOMS: atom_id res chain seq x y z
N MET A 1 -9.04 41.04 49.49
CA MET A 1 -8.17 40.60 48.38
C MET A 1 -7.76 39.09 48.45
N LYS A 2 -7.49 38.49 49.62
CA LYS A 2 -7.07 37.10 49.74
C LYS A 2 -8.12 36.04 49.34
N LYS A 3 -9.42 36.31 49.45
CA LYS A 3 -10.48 35.32 49.11
C LYS A 3 -10.74 35.25 47.59
N TRP A 4 -10.58 36.32 46.85
CA TRP A 4 -10.77 36.34 45.39
C TRP A 4 -9.65 35.65 44.64
N CYS A 5 -8.41 35.73 45.16
CA CYS A 5 -7.28 35.03 44.55
C CYS A 5 -7.37 33.53 44.70
N ARG A 6 -7.96 33.02 45.81
CA ARG A 6 -8.18 31.57 46.01
C ARG A 6 -9.25 31.00 45.07
N THR A 7 -10.35 31.76 44.85
CA THR A 7 -11.41 31.29 43.92
C THR A 7 -10.92 31.30 42.48
N PHE A 8 -10.10 32.28 42.10
CA PHE A 8 -9.51 32.31 40.75
C PHE A 8 -8.51 31.19 40.53
N LEU A 9 -7.69 30.86 41.53
CA LEU A 9 -6.73 29.75 41.45
C LEU A 9 -7.44 28.41 41.37
N LEU A 10 -8.55 28.21 42.10
CA LEU A 10 -9.34 26.97 42.06
C LEU A 10 -10.06 26.79 40.71
N SER A 11 -10.54 27.88 40.11
CA SER A 11 -11.17 27.86 38.79
C SER A 11 -10.18 27.53 37.67
N CYS A 12 -8.97 28.08 37.71
CA CYS A 12 -7.91 27.75 36.76
C CYS A 12 -7.45 26.29 36.89
N LEU A 13 -7.36 25.79 38.14
CA LEU A 13 -6.98 24.38 38.37
C LEU A 13 -8.04 23.39 37.83
N LEU A 14 -9.33 23.77 37.95
CA LEU A 14 -10.45 22.99 37.45
C LEU A 14 -10.49 22.99 35.91
N CYS A 15 -10.18 24.11 35.26
CA CYS A 15 -10.08 24.20 33.81
C CYS A 15 -8.87 23.40 33.25
N LEU A 16 -7.72 23.38 33.95
CA LEU A 16 -6.57 22.59 33.54
C LEU A 16 -6.85 21.08 33.66
N SER A 17 -7.64 20.65 34.64
CA SER A 17 -7.96 19.22 34.79
C SER A 17 -9.00 18.72 33.78
N LEU A 18 -9.78 19.61 33.16
CA LEU A 18 -10.74 19.27 32.11
C LEU A 18 -10.09 19.21 30.70
N CYS A 19 -8.90 19.79 30.53
CA CYS A 19 -8.18 19.73 29.26
C CYS A 19 -7.39 18.43 29.03
N THR A 20 -7.29 17.54 30.02
CA THR A 20 -6.52 16.31 29.91
C THR A 20 -7.34 15.09 29.49
N LEU A 21 -8.61 15.26 29.11
CA LEU A 21 -9.48 14.13 28.69
C LEU A 21 -9.83 14.15 27.19
N ALA A 22 -9.15 14.94 26.39
CA ALA A 22 -9.13 14.70 24.96
C ALA A 22 -7.94 13.78 24.63
N GLN A 23 -7.97 12.56 25.17
CA GLN A 23 -7.27 11.49 24.50
C GLN A 23 -8.04 11.27 23.20
N ALA A 24 -7.37 11.58 22.07
CA ALA A 24 -7.79 11.04 20.81
C ALA A 24 -7.80 9.51 21.03
N THR A 25 -8.99 8.92 21.08
CA THR A 25 -9.13 7.47 20.90
C THR A 25 -8.39 7.16 19.63
N ASP A 26 -7.47 6.21 19.66
CA ASP A 26 -6.83 5.65 18.48
C ASP A 26 -7.91 5.52 17.43
N GLY A 27 -7.78 6.30 16.34
CA GLY A 27 -8.87 6.48 15.41
C GLY A 27 -9.25 5.13 14.84
N GLU A 28 -10.44 4.65 15.16
CA GLU A 28 -11.01 3.50 14.45
C GLU A 28 -10.96 3.84 12.96
N THR A 29 -10.22 3.04 12.20
CA THR A 29 -10.12 3.23 10.75
C THR A 29 -11.49 2.93 10.15
N LEU A 30 -12.19 3.97 9.71
CA LEU A 30 -13.45 3.80 9.00
C LEU A 30 -13.16 3.48 7.53
N ARG A 31 -13.54 2.29 7.08
CA ARG A 31 -13.49 1.93 5.67
C ARG A 31 -14.77 2.37 4.99
N VAL A 32 -14.65 3.27 4.01
CA VAL A 32 -15.79 3.73 3.20
C VAL A 32 -15.68 3.11 1.83
N GLY A 33 -16.55 2.15 1.53
CA GLY A 33 -16.68 1.58 0.19
C GLY A 33 -17.44 2.54 -0.73
N LEU A 34 -16.76 3.10 -1.72
CA LEU A 34 -17.39 3.97 -2.71
C LEU A 34 -17.97 3.18 -3.89
N LYS A 35 -17.37 2.05 -4.22
CA LYS A 35 -17.77 1.11 -5.27
C LYS A 35 -17.51 -0.32 -4.80
N TYR A 36 -18.53 -1.15 -4.77
CA TYR A 36 -18.42 -2.52 -4.28
C TYR A 36 -19.45 -3.44 -4.95
N GLY A 37 -19.30 -4.75 -4.76
CA GLY A 37 -20.17 -5.75 -5.37
C GLY A 37 -20.15 -5.68 -6.89
N SER A 38 -21.31 -5.67 -7.52
CA SER A 38 -21.47 -5.57 -8.97
C SER A 38 -20.96 -4.26 -9.57
N ASP A 39 -20.81 -3.21 -8.75
CA ASP A 39 -20.35 -1.89 -9.18
C ASP A 39 -18.85 -1.68 -8.91
N ALA A 40 -18.14 -2.70 -8.40
CA ALA A 40 -16.71 -2.64 -8.17
C ALA A 40 -15.96 -2.34 -9.49
N MET A 41 -15.01 -1.44 -9.42
CA MET A 41 -14.18 -1.08 -10.58
C MET A 41 -12.97 -2.01 -10.67
N SER A 42 -12.63 -2.41 -11.90
CA SER A 42 -11.41 -3.19 -12.16
C SER A 42 -10.14 -2.34 -12.15
N ALA A 43 -10.26 -1.02 -12.20
CA ALA A 43 -9.14 -0.09 -12.14
C ALA A 43 -9.58 1.27 -11.60
N ALA A 44 -8.64 1.97 -10.95
CA ALA A 44 -8.81 3.34 -10.49
C ALA A 44 -7.56 4.16 -10.80
N ASN A 45 -7.75 5.33 -11.39
CA ASN A 45 -6.67 6.29 -11.60
C ASN A 45 -6.63 7.27 -10.43
N LEU A 46 -5.48 7.38 -9.80
CA LEU A 46 -5.21 8.32 -8.72
C LEU A 46 -4.31 9.43 -9.24
N GLN A 47 -4.67 10.67 -8.96
CA GLN A 47 -3.90 11.83 -9.35
C GLN A 47 -3.83 12.81 -8.20
N ASN A 48 -2.63 13.31 -7.92
CA ASN A 48 -2.44 14.36 -6.94
C ASN A 48 -2.74 15.74 -7.55
N TYR A 49 -3.71 16.45 -6.98
CA TYR A 49 -4.07 17.81 -7.36
C TYR A 49 -3.68 18.86 -6.31
N SER A 50 -3.07 18.45 -5.21
CA SER A 50 -2.71 19.34 -4.12
C SER A 50 -1.20 19.53 -4.02
N ALA A 51 -0.76 20.78 -3.95
CA ALA A 51 0.66 21.09 -3.73
C ALA A 51 1.15 20.68 -2.31
N PHE A 52 0.22 20.50 -1.36
CA PHE A 52 0.52 20.20 0.05
C PHE A 52 -0.02 18.84 0.50
N GLY A 53 -0.54 18.05 -0.42
CA GLY A 53 -1.07 16.72 -0.15
C GLY A 53 -0.71 15.78 -1.29
N GLY A 54 -1.04 14.51 -1.14
CA GLY A 54 -0.78 13.49 -2.15
C GLY A 54 -1.24 12.13 -1.70
N TYR A 55 -0.80 11.11 -2.39
CA TYR A 55 -1.01 9.72 -2.04
C TYR A 55 0.31 9.13 -1.58
N ALA A 56 0.30 8.44 -0.45
CA ALA A 56 1.37 7.57 -0.05
C ALA A 56 1.01 6.12 -0.44
N LEU A 57 1.96 5.41 -1.01
CA LEU A 57 1.86 3.99 -1.28
C LEU A 57 2.55 3.23 -0.15
N GLY A 58 1.91 2.22 0.38
CA GLY A 58 2.49 1.47 1.48
C GLY A 58 1.63 0.27 1.86
N TYR A 59 2.05 -0.37 2.92
CA TYR A 59 1.35 -1.51 3.51
C TYR A 59 1.27 -1.33 5.03
N PHE A 60 0.38 -2.07 5.67
CA PHE A 60 0.30 -2.12 7.12
C PHE A 60 1.13 -3.29 7.64
N GLY A 61 2.10 -2.99 8.49
CA GLY A 61 2.89 -3.99 9.20
C GLY A 61 2.04 -4.82 10.16
N ALA A 62 2.62 -5.88 10.71
CA ALA A 62 1.92 -6.78 11.65
C ALA A 62 1.50 -6.08 12.96
N ASP A 63 2.15 -4.98 13.30
CA ASP A 63 1.83 -4.12 14.44
C ASP A 63 0.76 -3.06 14.13
N GLY A 64 0.26 -3.02 12.88
CA GLY A 64 -0.71 -2.05 12.40
C GLY A 64 -0.10 -0.69 12.01
N SER A 65 1.23 -0.52 12.06
CA SER A 65 1.90 0.68 11.56
C SER A 65 1.82 0.74 10.02
N PHE A 66 1.69 1.95 9.47
CA PHE A 66 1.75 2.14 8.02
C PHE A 66 3.21 2.33 7.60
N GLU A 67 3.70 1.42 6.78
CA GLU A 67 5.04 1.44 6.19
C GLU A 67 4.96 2.02 4.78
N GLU A 68 5.52 3.21 4.59
CA GLU A 68 5.49 3.90 3.32
C GLU A 68 6.54 3.35 2.36
N LEU A 69 6.12 2.92 1.16
CA LEU A 69 6.98 2.47 0.07
C LEU A 69 7.38 3.62 -0.84
N GLY A 70 6.50 4.59 -0.99
CA GLY A 70 6.71 5.76 -1.81
C GLY A 70 5.51 6.67 -1.77
N ALA A 71 5.75 7.94 -2.10
CA ALA A 71 4.71 8.95 -2.22
C ALA A 71 4.62 9.44 -3.66
N LEU A 72 3.48 10.00 -4.03
CA LEU A 72 3.33 10.77 -5.26
C LEU A 72 3.67 12.24 -4.93
N PRO A 73 4.95 12.64 -5.00
CA PRO A 73 5.40 13.91 -4.46
C PRO A 73 5.07 15.08 -5.38
N GLN A 74 4.83 14.80 -6.67
CA GLN A 74 4.64 15.83 -7.66
C GLN A 74 3.17 16.07 -7.97
N LEU A 75 2.85 17.36 -8.13
CA LEU A 75 1.51 17.75 -8.55
C LEU A 75 1.23 17.19 -9.96
N TYR A 76 0.04 16.63 -10.14
CA TYR A 76 -0.44 15.98 -11.37
C TYR A 76 0.20 14.64 -11.74
N GLU A 77 1.06 14.08 -10.94
CA GLU A 77 1.47 12.69 -11.14
C GLU A 77 0.28 11.73 -11.01
N LYS A 78 0.31 10.71 -11.84
CA LYS A 78 -0.77 9.73 -11.94
C LYS A 78 -0.25 8.32 -11.76
N ILE A 79 -1.01 7.54 -11.02
CA ILE A 79 -0.88 6.09 -10.98
C ILE A 79 -2.22 5.44 -11.29
N THR A 80 -2.18 4.23 -11.78
CA THR A 80 -3.34 3.37 -11.95
C THR A 80 -3.22 2.21 -11.00
N VAL A 81 -4.23 2.00 -10.17
CA VAL A 81 -4.41 0.79 -9.38
C VAL A 81 -5.37 -0.10 -10.15
N THR A 82 -4.97 -1.31 -10.49
CA THR A 82 -5.78 -2.23 -11.32
C THR A 82 -5.69 -3.66 -10.79
N THR A 83 -6.73 -4.44 -11.06
CA THR A 83 -6.68 -5.88 -10.79
C THR A 83 -5.60 -6.53 -11.64
N ASP A 84 -4.87 -7.47 -11.08
CA ASP A 84 -3.87 -8.25 -11.79
C ASP A 84 -4.38 -9.65 -12.09
N THR A 85 -4.57 -9.91 -13.36
CA THR A 85 -4.97 -11.23 -13.88
C THR A 85 -3.86 -11.91 -14.66
N THR A 86 -2.66 -11.32 -14.68
CA THR A 86 -1.51 -11.85 -15.40
C THR A 86 -0.69 -12.84 -14.56
N TYR A 87 0.20 -13.53 -15.20
CA TYR A 87 1.16 -14.42 -14.55
C TYR A 87 2.53 -13.73 -14.50
N HIS A 88 3.28 -14.00 -13.44
CA HIS A 88 4.63 -13.46 -13.24
C HIS A 88 5.62 -14.57 -12.93
N VAL A 89 6.89 -14.27 -13.02
CA VAL A 89 7.95 -15.11 -12.47
C VAL A 89 8.32 -14.60 -11.10
N GLN A 90 8.06 -15.37 -10.05
CA GLN A 90 8.56 -15.11 -8.72
C GLN A 90 9.96 -15.66 -8.59
N LEU A 91 10.91 -14.80 -8.32
CA LEU A 91 12.31 -15.13 -8.08
C LEU A 91 12.47 -15.84 -6.73
N SER A 92 13.56 -16.56 -6.55
CA SER A 92 13.81 -17.32 -5.32
C SER A 92 13.99 -16.38 -4.11
N GLY A 93 13.45 -16.82 -2.98
CA GLY A 93 13.57 -16.12 -1.69
C GLY A 93 12.38 -15.21 -1.35
N THR A 94 12.29 -14.91 -0.07
CA THR A 94 11.40 -13.92 0.52
C THR A 94 12.24 -12.78 1.09
N PHE A 95 11.66 -11.59 1.16
CA PHE A 95 12.35 -10.40 1.64
C PHE A 95 11.58 -9.82 2.83
N TYR A 96 12.29 -9.17 3.74
CA TYR A 96 11.68 -8.53 4.90
C TYR A 96 11.15 -7.13 4.60
N ASP A 97 11.67 -6.49 3.55
CA ASP A 97 11.28 -5.14 3.18
C ASP A 97 11.15 -4.98 1.64
N TYR A 98 10.42 -3.93 1.28
CA TYR A 98 10.18 -3.56 -0.11
C TYR A 98 11.48 -3.24 -0.88
N GLY A 99 12.42 -2.55 -0.23
CA GLY A 99 13.64 -2.07 -0.89
C GLY A 99 14.52 -3.21 -1.39
N ASP A 100 14.65 -4.27 -0.60
CA ASP A 100 15.42 -5.47 -0.97
C ASP A 100 14.74 -6.25 -2.08
N ALA A 101 13.42 -6.45 -1.99
CA ALA A 101 12.65 -7.10 -3.04
C ALA A 101 12.72 -6.33 -4.36
N SER A 102 12.50 -5.03 -4.32
CA SER A 102 12.55 -4.15 -5.49
C SER A 102 13.94 -4.12 -6.14
N ARG A 103 14.99 -4.05 -5.32
CA ARG A 103 16.39 -4.07 -5.81
C ARG A 103 16.76 -5.38 -6.48
N THR A 104 16.26 -6.49 -5.96
CA THR A 104 16.45 -7.82 -6.56
C THR A 104 15.67 -7.92 -7.87
N ALA A 105 14.42 -7.51 -7.87
CA ALA A 105 13.55 -7.52 -9.05
C ALA A 105 14.11 -6.65 -10.18
N ALA A 106 14.68 -5.49 -9.87
CA ALA A 106 15.24 -4.54 -10.86
C ALA A 106 16.39 -5.13 -11.70
N GLN A 107 16.94 -6.28 -11.32
CA GLN A 107 17.94 -7.00 -12.12
C GLN A 107 17.33 -7.72 -13.34
N TYR A 108 16.00 -7.82 -13.39
CA TYR A 108 15.26 -8.51 -14.45
C TYR A 108 14.35 -7.54 -15.20
N SER A 109 14.16 -7.81 -16.48
CA SER A 109 13.27 -6.97 -17.30
C SER A 109 11.84 -7.04 -16.79
N GLY A 110 11.22 -5.86 -16.56
CA GLY A 110 9.89 -5.77 -15.98
C GLY A 110 9.81 -6.28 -14.54
N GLY A 111 10.91 -6.14 -13.79
CA GLY A 111 10.95 -6.56 -12.39
C GLY A 111 10.29 -5.55 -11.46
N PHE A 112 9.60 -6.05 -10.44
CA PHE A 112 8.88 -5.26 -9.44
C PHE A 112 8.78 -6.03 -8.12
N ALA A 113 8.50 -5.33 -7.03
CA ALA A 113 8.23 -5.94 -5.74
C ALA A 113 6.75 -6.30 -5.59
N ALA A 114 6.48 -7.44 -4.97
CA ALA A 114 5.14 -7.87 -4.61
C ALA A 114 5.04 -8.12 -3.10
N TYR A 115 3.87 -7.85 -2.54
CA TYR A 115 3.55 -8.12 -1.14
C TYR A 115 2.37 -9.09 -1.08
N GLU A 116 2.58 -10.23 -0.46
CA GLU A 116 1.59 -11.31 -0.35
C GLU A 116 1.80 -12.04 0.97
N ASP A 117 0.73 -12.29 1.71
CA ASP A 117 0.73 -13.03 2.98
C ASP A 117 1.78 -12.54 4.00
N GLY A 118 1.97 -11.22 4.08
CA GLY A 118 2.89 -10.61 5.04
C GLY A 118 4.37 -10.65 4.65
N ALA A 119 4.70 -11.07 3.44
CA ALA A 119 6.07 -11.14 2.94
C ALA A 119 6.25 -10.39 1.61
N PHE A 120 7.46 -9.93 1.36
CA PHE A 120 7.84 -9.38 0.06
C PHE A 120 8.49 -10.42 -0.82
N TYR A 121 8.21 -10.30 -2.11
CA TYR A 121 8.76 -11.12 -3.17
C TYR A 121 9.30 -10.25 -4.30
N ALA A 122 10.35 -10.70 -4.95
CA ALA A 122 10.80 -10.12 -6.21
C ALA A 122 10.13 -10.89 -7.36
N ARG A 123 9.38 -10.16 -8.19
CA ARG A 123 8.70 -10.72 -9.36
C ARG A 123 9.21 -10.05 -10.64
N ALA A 124 9.07 -10.72 -11.77
CA ALA A 124 9.50 -10.22 -13.07
C ALA A 124 8.56 -10.62 -14.19
N GLY A 125 8.41 -9.72 -15.14
CA GLY A 125 7.60 -9.89 -16.33
C GLY A 125 6.10 -9.99 -16.07
N SER A 126 5.32 -9.86 -17.12
CA SER A 126 3.86 -10.07 -17.13
C SER A 126 3.49 -10.95 -18.30
N TYR A 127 2.84 -12.06 -18.04
CA TYR A 127 2.56 -13.09 -19.03
C TYR A 127 1.06 -13.38 -19.08
N THR A 128 0.52 -13.50 -20.28
CA THR A 128 -0.90 -13.78 -20.50
C THR A 128 -1.25 -15.27 -20.32
N SER A 129 -0.24 -16.14 -20.17
CA SER A 129 -0.46 -17.56 -19.95
C SER A 129 0.54 -18.16 -18.97
N LEU A 130 0.06 -19.14 -18.21
CA LEU A 130 0.89 -19.90 -17.26
C LEU A 130 2.06 -20.61 -17.96
N SER A 131 1.87 -21.09 -19.20
CA SER A 131 2.94 -21.75 -19.94
C SER A 131 4.08 -20.80 -20.31
N ALA A 132 3.75 -19.56 -20.71
CA ALA A 132 4.75 -18.53 -20.99
C ALA A 132 5.51 -18.14 -19.71
N ALA A 133 4.80 -17.95 -18.60
CA ALA A 133 5.43 -17.68 -17.31
C ALA A 133 6.36 -18.80 -16.85
N ARG A 134 5.95 -20.08 -17.01
CA ARG A 134 6.81 -21.23 -16.68
C ARG A 134 8.06 -21.30 -17.55
N SER A 135 7.94 -20.98 -18.84
CA SER A 135 9.12 -20.93 -19.73
C SER A 135 10.11 -19.85 -19.30
N ALA A 136 9.62 -18.67 -18.91
CA ALA A 136 10.45 -17.60 -18.38
C ALA A 136 11.03 -17.96 -17.00
N ALA A 137 10.26 -18.60 -16.14
CA ALA A 137 10.70 -19.05 -14.82
C ALA A 137 11.87 -20.03 -14.91
N ALA A 138 11.85 -20.92 -15.89
CA ALA A 138 12.98 -21.81 -16.15
C ALA A 138 14.27 -21.07 -16.54
N GLN A 139 14.16 -19.89 -17.17
CA GLN A 139 15.30 -19.06 -17.54
C GLN A 139 15.81 -18.20 -16.37
N TYR A 140 14.91 -17.73 -15.53
CA TYR A 140 15.24 -16.82 -14.41
C TYR A 140 15.58 -17.56 -13.11
N GLY A 141 15.33 -18.88 -13.06
CA GLY A 141 15.55 -19.69 -11.86
C GLY A 141 14.48 -19.46 -10.78
N GLY A 142 13.24 -19.13 -11.21
CA GLY A 142 12.12 -18.85 -10.33
C GLY A 142 10.93 -19.81 -10.53
N THR A 143 9.78 -19.39 -10.06
CA THR A 143 8.50 -20.10 -10.22
C THR A 143 7.46 -19.20 -10.87
N ALA A 144 6.58 -19.79 -11.68
CA ALA A 144 5.47 -19.06 -12.26
C ALA A 144 4.36 -18.93 -11.20
N VAL A 145 3.94 -17.68 -10.95
CA VAL A 145 2.89 -17.32 -10.00
C VAL A 145 1.88 -16.40 -10.68
N GLY A 146 0.81 -16.06 -10.01
CA GLY A 146 -0.13 -15.05 -10.47
C GLY A 146 -1.47 -15.60 -10.88
N GLY A 147 -2.28 -14.73 -11.48
CA GLY A 147 -3.67 -15.04 -11.79
C GLY A 147 -4.55 -15.05 -10.54
N SER A 148 -4.12 -14.43 -9.44
CA SER A 148 -4.97 -14.24 -8.27
C SER A 148 -6.19 -13.38 -8.62
N SER A 149 -7.35 -13.76 -8.12
CA SER A 149 -8.57 -12.95 -8.26
C SER A 149 -8.57 -11.70 -7.35
N THR A 150 -7.65 -11.65 -6.40
CA THR A 150 -7.49 -10.60 -5.40
C THR A 150 -6.21 -9.78 -5.59
N GLY A 151 -5.37 -10.17 -6.56
CA GLY A 151 -4.15 -9.45 -6.92
C GLY A 151 -4.45 -8.08 -7.49
N VAL A 152 -3.68 -7.08 -7.04
CA VAL A 152 -3.78 -5.69 -7.47
C VAL A 152 -2.40 -5.16 -7.76
N THR A 153 -2.23 -4.55 -8.92
CA THR A 153 -1.00 -3.85 -9.30
C THR A 153 -1.17 -2.35 -9.27
N VAL A 154 -0.08 -1.68 -8.91
CA VAL A 154 0.07 -0.23 -9.02
C VAL A 154 1.03 0.04 -10.15
N ILE A 155 0.58 0.71 -11.21
CA ILE A 155 1.35 0.98 -12.41
C ILE A 155 1.47 2.50 -12.67
N VAL A 156 2.51 2.91 -13.36
CA VAL A 156 2.63 4.28 -13.88
C VAL A 156 1.61 4.46 -15.00
N THR A 157 0.73 5.45 -14.87
CA THR A 157 -0.34 5.69 -15.86
C THR A 157 0.24 5.94 -17.25
N GLY A 158 -0.25 5.17 -18.22
CA GLY A 158 0.18 5.23 -19.61
C GLY A 158 1.43 4.43 -19.94
N THR A 159 1.88 3.56 -19.02
CA THR A 159 3.00 2.64 -19.23
C THR A 159 2.63 1.23 -18.75
N ASP A 160 3.50 0.26 -19.01
CA ASP A 160 3.41 -1.10 -18.44
C ASP A 160 4.34 -1.28 -17.23
N THR A 161 4.82 -0.17 -16.66
CA THR A 161 5.74 -0.20 -15.53
C THR A 161 4.98 -0.47 -14.24
N ILE A 162 5.15 -1.63 -13.67
CA ILE A 162 4.62 -2.00 -12.36
C ILE A 162 5.52 -1.41 -11.29
N LEU A 163 4.95 -0.61 -10.40
CA LEU A 163 5.63 -0.07 -9.23
C LEU A 163 5.58 -1.05 -8.07
N PHE A 164 4.41 -1.66 -7.88
CA PHE A 164 4.16 -2.54 -6.76
C PHE A 164 2.94 -3.43 -7.03
N GLU A 165 3.00 -4.68 -6.59
CA GLU A 165 1.87 -5.61 -6.59
C GLU A 165 1.55 -6.02 -5.15
N PHE A 166 0.28 -6.20 -4.84
CA PHE A 166 -0.15 -6.77 -3.57
C PHE A 166 -1.35 -7.69 -3.77
N ASP A 167 -1.40 -8.74 -2.96
CA ASP A 167 -2.58 -9.59 -2.85
C ASP A 167 -3.20 -9.40 -1.48
N CYS A 168 -4.42 -8.93 -1.47
CA CYS A 168 -5.15 -8.66 -0.23
C CYS A 168 -5.66 -9.94 0.44
N GLY A 169 -5.36 -11.13 -0.10
CA GLY A 169 -5.71 -12.43 0.41
C GLY A 169 -7.09 -12.43 1.06
N GLY A 170 -8.15 -12.47 0.26
CA GLY A 170 -9.49 -12.26 0.78
C GLY A 170 -9.91 -13.36 1.74
N SER A 171 -9.76 -13.12 3.02
CA SER A 171 -10.65 -13.68 4.03
C SER A 171 -11.62 -12.57 4.44
N GLU A 172 -12.81 -12.60 3.90
CA GLU A 172 -13.95 -11.91 4.51
C GLU A 172 -14.23 -12.48 5.90
#